data_88066312340613ca0a083058664aff5b
#
_entry.id   88066312340613ca0a083058664aff5b
#
_cell.length_a   1.000
_cell.length_b   1.000
_cell.length_c   1.000
_cell.angle_alpha   90.00
_cell.angle_beta   90.00
_cell.angle_gamma   90.00
#
_symmetry.space_group_name_H-M   'P 1'
#
loop_
_entity.id
_entity.type
_entity.pdbx_description
1 polymer ?
#
loop_
_entity_poly.entity_id
_entity_poly.type
_entity_poly.pdbx_seq_one_letter_code
_entity_poly.pdbx_strand_id
1 'polypeptide(L)'
;PSLKPNRRYEHTMRISHDAARYSTYLEGYYRRNPHCNMETYERTADGTFVYTQRNQPGCHMYYISGYYRHELLPDRLSASVSASLYRFYNYGDTYRHHYTAGNGVASIDAYLGRWTLSAYADNGWHWTEGEHEGHQSYATYLTASYQLGACRIAVFWQHPLDGTVNSYKSKVLNEMVHKTLSQTSCDRGNMIAINFTWRLTKGRKYEPIQRQKRKGNTDNGILSAIP
;
A
#
# COMPACT_ATOMS: atom_id res chain seq x y z
N PRO A 1 -18.88 -21.70 17.70
CA PRO A 1 -19.11 -21.78 16.27
C PRO A 1 -17.77 -21.87 15.55
N SER A 2 -17.58 -22.94 14.75
CA SER A 2 -16.36 -23.14 13.97
C SER A 2 -16.38 -22.18 12.78
N LEU A 3 -15.49 -21.22 12.75
CA LEU A 3 -15.27 -20.36 11.58
C LEU A 3 -14.77 -21.22 10.40
N LYS A 4 -15.37 -21.05 9.24
CA LYS A 4 -14.89 -21.66 7.99
C LYS A 4 -13.64 -20.91 7.51
N PRO A 5 -12.69 -21.59 6.85
CA PRO A 5 -11.54 -20.95 6.26
C PRO A 5 -11.94 -19.84 5.28
N ASN A 6 -11.30 -18.69 5.37
CA ASN A 6 -11.44 -17.62 4.40
C ASN A 6 -10.77 -18.04 3.09
N ARG A 7 -11.51 -17.95 1.99
CA ARG A 7 -10.98 -18.16 0.63
C ARG A 7 -10.89 -16.84 -0.09
N ARG A 8 -9.78 -16.61 -0.76
CA ARG A 8 -9.50 -15.39 -1.49
C ARG A 8 -9.11 -15.71 -2.92
N TYR A 9 -9.80 -15.10 -3.86
CA TYR A 9 -9.50 -15.16 -5.30
C TYR A 9 -9.08 -13.78 -5.75
N GLU A 10 -7.96 -13.71 -6.46
CA GLU A 10 -7.39 -12.46 -6.95
C GLU A 10 -7.06 -12.58 -8.43
N HIS A 11 -7.39 -11.55 -9.17
CA HIS A 11 -7.04 -11.40 -10.57
C HIS A 11 -6.42 -10.04 -10.76
N THR A 12 -5.25 -10.02 -11.38
CA THR A 12 -4.52 -8.79 -11.70
C THR A 12 -4.19 -8.79 -13.18
N MET A 13 -4.44 -7.67 -13.82
CA MET A 13 -3.99 -7.39 -15.19
C MET A 13 -3.21 -6.10 -15.18
N ARG A 14 -1.98 -6.13 -15.69
CA ARG A 14 -1.11 -4.96 -15.82
C ARG A 14 -0.61 -4.83 -17.24
N ILE A 15 -0.69 -3.61 -17.74
CA ILE A 15 -0.05 -3.19 -18.98
C ILE A 15 0.99 -2.14 -18.59
N SER A 16 2.24 -2.35 -18.99
CA SER A 16 3.34 -1.44 -18.72
C SER A 16 4.09 -1.06 -19.98
N HIS A 17 4.62 0.13 -20.00
CA HIS A 17 5.50 0.62 -21.03
C HIS A 17 6.68 1.37 -20.42
N ASP A 18 7.88 0.96 -20.80
CA ASP A 18 9.14 1.55 -20.34
C ASP A 18 9.89 2.09 -21.55
N ALA A 19 10.30 3.34 -21.47
CA ALA A 19 11.15 4.03 -22.45
C ALA A 19 12.39 4.60 -21.74
N ALA A 20 13.33 5.16 -22.50
CA ALA A 20 14.58 5.66 -21.98
C ALA A 20 14.43 6.71 -20.85
N ARG A 21 13.36 7.51 -20.89
CA ARG A 21 13.12 8.61 -19.94
C ARG A 21 11.85 8.51 -19.14
N TYR A 22 11.00 7.54 -19.41
CA TYR A 22 9.76 7.39 -18.65
C TYR A 22 9.35 5.94 -18.52
N SER A 23 8.64 5.65 -17.46
CA SER A 23 7.96 4.38 -17.25
C SER A 23 6.50 4.64 -16.84
N THR A 24 5.61 3.80 -17.33
CA THR A 24 4.19 3.90 -17.01
C THR A 24 3.56 2.53 -16.91
N TYR A 25 2.53 2.41 -16.10
CA TYR A 25 1.66 1.24 -16.13
C TYR A 25 0.21 1.63 -15.82
N LEU A 26 -0.67 0.78 -16.30
CA LEU A 26 -2.07 0.71 -15.90
C LEU A 26 -2.35 -0.68 -15.35
N GLU A 27 -2.95 -0.76 -14.19
CA GLU A 27 -3.27 -2.01 -13.51
C GLU A 27 -4.74 -2.04 -13.13
N GLY A 28 -5.39 -3.14 -13.49
CA GLY A 28 -6.71 -3.51 -13.02
C GLY A 28 -6.61 -4.69 -12.05
N TYR A 29 -7.36 -4.64 -10.99
CA TYR A 29 -7.37 -5.68 -9.97
C TYR A 29 -8.79 -5.99 -9.52
N TYR A 30 -9.04 -7.28 -9.32
CA TYR A 30 -10.28 -7.80 -8.75
C TYR A 30 -9.97 -8.82 -7.67
N ARG A 31 -10.61 -8.64 -6.52
CA ARG A 31 -10.56 -9.57 -5.39
C ARG A 31 -11.97 -9.99 -4.99
N ARG A 32 -12.13 -11.28 -4.77
CA ARG A 32 -13.36 -11.88 -4.21
C ARG A 32 -13.00 -12.78 -3.04
N ASN A 33 -13.63 -12.55 -1.91
CA ASN A 33 -13.56 -13.41 -0.74
C ASN A 33 -14.95 -13.93 -0.41
N PRO A 34 -15.35 -15.11 -0.89
CA PRO A 34 -16.55 -15.76 -0.42
C PRO A 34 -16.32 -16.27 1.01
N HIS A 35 -17.28 -16.10 1.89
CA HIS A 35 -17.20 -16.51 3.30
C HIS A 35 -16.06 -15.81 4.08
N CYS A 36 -15.89 -14.51 3.88
CA CYS A 36 -14.91 -13.75 4.65
C CYS A 36 -15.27 -13.73 6.14
N ASN A 37 -14.23 -13.89 6.98
CA ASN A 37 -14.36 -13.69 8.41
C ASN A 37 -14.32 -12.21 8.69
N MET A 38 -15.43 -11.66 9.15
CA MET A 38 -15.54 -10.23 9.47
C MET A 38 -16.17 -10.05 10.85
N GLU A 39 -15.78 -8.96 11.46
CA GLU A 39 -16.37 -8.50 12.70
C GLU A 39 -17.79 -8.04 12.45
N THR A 40 -18.67 -8.38 13.37
CA THR A 40 -20.08 -7.94 13.35
C THR A 40 -20.59 -7.67 14.75
N TYR A 41 -21.54 -6.76 14.83
CA TYR A 41 -22.22 -6.40 16.06
C TYR A 41 -23.66 -6.93 16.00
N GLU A 42 -24.07 -7.65 17.03
CA GLU A 42 -25.40 -8.23 17.12
C GLU A 42 -26.04 -7.87 18.44
N ARG A 43 -27.36 -7.75 18.44
CA ARG A 43 -28.16 -7.65 19.65
C ARG A 43 -28.83 -8.99 19.90
N THR A 44 -28.56 -9.58 21.03
CA THR A 44 -29.18 -10.81 21.48
C THR A 44 -30.64 -10.58 21.93
N ALA A 45 -31.43 -11.63 22.07
CA ALA A 45 -32.84 -11.54 22.45
C ALA A 45 -33.05 -10.89 23.84
N ASP A 46 -32.10 -10.99 24.73
CA ASP A 46 -32.06 -10.34 26.05
C ASP A 46 -31.61 -8.87 26.00
N GLY A 47 -31.31 -8.34 24.82
CA GLY A 47 -30.92 -6.97 24.63
C GLY A 47 -29.42 -6.70 24.76
N THR A 48 -28.59 -7.72 25.03
CA THR A 48 -27.13 -7.58 25.15
C THR A 48 -26.50 -7.39 23.78
N PHE A 49 -25.53 -6.48 23.68
CA PHE A 49 -24.72 -6.32 22.48
C PHE A 49 -23.55 -7.30 22.49
N VAL A 50 -23.42 -8.06 21.43
CA VAL A 50 -22.33 -9.00 21.22
C VAL A 50 -21.48 -8.55 20.03
N TYR A 51 -20.20 -8.41 20.28
CA TYR A 51 -19.19 -8.23 19.25
C TYR A 51 -18.58 -9.60 18.96
N THR A 52 -18.64 -10.03 17.72
CA THR A 52 -18.19 -11.36 17.32
C THR A 52 -17.60 -11.35 15.91
N GLN A 53 -16.88 -12.41 15.58
CA GLN A 53 -16.45 -12.69 14.21
C GLN A 53 -17.31 -13.80 13.61
N ARG A 54 -17.78 -13.59 12.40
CA ARG A 54 -18.55 -14.56 11.64
C ARG A 54 -18.07 -14.66 10.20
N ASN A 55 -18.34 -15.81 9.59
CA ASN A 55 -18.23 -15.96 8.14
C ASN A 55 -19.38 -15.20 7.48
N GLN A 56 -19.09 -14.10 6.87
CA GLN A 56 -20.04 -13.30 6.10
C GLN A 56 -20.13 -13.77 4.65
N PRO A 57 -21.25 -13.54 3.93
CA PRO A 57 -21.45 -13.98 2.55
C PRO A 57 -20.35 -13.59 1.57
N GLY A 58 -19.67 -12.47 1.78
CA GLY A 58 -18.51 -12.16 0.98
C GLY A 58 -18.12 -10.69 0.93
N CYS A 59 -16.94 -10.45 0.43
CA CYS A 59 -16.49 -9.12 0.03
C CYS A 59 -15.82 -9.15 -1.34
N HIS A 60 -15.97 -8.06 -2.06
CA HIS A 60 -15.35 -7.83 -3.35
C HIS A 60 -14.64 -6.49 -3.33
N MET A 61 -13.52 -6.43 -4.03
CA MET A 61 -12.81 -5.19 -4.28
C MET A 61 -12.37 -5.14 -5.73
N TYR A 62 -12.65 -4.03 -6.34
CA TYR A 62 -12.10 -3.67 -7.64
C TYR A 62 -11.20 -2.47 -7.46
N TYR A 63 -10.05 -2.44 -8.12
CA TYR A 63 -9.35 -1.19 -8.27
C TYR A 63 -8.75 -1.07 -9.67
N ILE A 64 -8.57 0.17 -10.07
CA ILE A 64 -7.77 0.57 -11.22
C ILE A 64 -6.69 1.53 -10.71
N SER A 65 -5.46 1.32 -11.15
CA SER A 65 -4.32 2.13 -10.75
C SER A 65 -3.49 2.51 -11.96
N GLY A 66 -3.13 3.77 -12.05
CA GLY A 66 -2.18 4.29 -13.03
C GLY A 66 -0.92 4.81 -12.34
N TYR A 67 0.21 4.63 -12.99
CA TYR A 67 1.50 5.16 -12.58
C TYR A 67 2.23 5.75 -13.76
N TYR A 68 2.87 6.87 -13.53
CA TYR A 68 3.77 7.52 -14.49
C TYR A 68 4.99 8.07 -13.76
N ARG A 69 6.17 7.77 -14.28
CA ARG A 69 7.44 8.36 -13.87
C ARG A 69 8.15 8.95 -15.08
N HIS A 70 8.73 10.10 -14.91
CA HIS A 70 9.51 10.79 -15.94
C HIS A 70 10.85 11.27 -15.40
N GLU A 71 11.92 11.04 -16.16
CA GLU A 71 13.22 11.70 -15.94
C GLU A 71 13.21 13.08 -16.58
N LEU A 72 12.95 14.10 -15.77
CA LEU A 72 12.91 15.49 -16.20
C LEU A 72 14.30 15.97 -16.65
N LEU A 73 15.33 15.57 -15.91
CA LEU A 73 16.74 15.73 -16.25
C LEU A 73 17.42 14.38 -16.15
N PRO A 74 18.06 13.86 -17.21
CA PRO A 74 18.72 12.56 -17.19
C PRO A 74 19.65 12.40 -16.00
N ASP A 75 19.52 11.30 -15.29
CA ASP A 75 20.31 10.91 -14.11
C ASP A 75 20.32 11.93 -12.95
N ARG A 76 19.54 13.02 -13.05
CA ARG A 76 19.55 14.09 -12.04
C ARG A 76 18.22 14.40 -11.40
N LEU A 77 17.13 14.35 -12.15
CA LEU A 77 15.83 14.72 -11.62
C LEU A 77 14.76 13.83 -12.21
N SER A 78 14.00 13.17 -11.37
CA SER A 78 12.82 12.41 -11.76
C SER A 78 11.60 12.81 -10.94
N ALA A 79 10.44 12.73 -11.57
CA ALA A 79 9.16 12.90 -10.91
C ALA A 79 8.27 11.70 -11.19
N SER A 80 7.47 11.30 -10.21
CA SER A 80 6.46 10.26 -10.40
C SER A 80 5.11 10.66 -9.83
N VAL A 81 4.06 10.13 -10.42
CA VAL A 81 2.70 10.25 -9.96
C VAL A 81 2.00 8.90 -10.12
N SER A 82 1.20 8.54 -9.13
CA SER A 82 0.27 7.44 -9.24
C SER A 82 -1.10 7.85 -8.72
N ALA A 83 -2.13 7.26 -9.31
CA ALA A 83 -3.50 7.43 -8.86
C ALA A 83 -4.21 6.09 -8.92
N SER A 84 -5.04 5.83 -7.92
CA SER A 84 -5.81 4.60 -7.83
C SER A 84 -7.24 4.91 -7.43
N LEU A 85 -8.19 4.21 -8.02
CA LEU A 85 -9.59 4.27 -7.67
C LEU A 85 -10.04 2.87 -7.21
N TYR A 86 -10.65 2.80 -6.05
CA TYR A 86 -11.08 1.57 -5.40
C TYR A 86 -12.60 1.54 -5.28
N ARG A 87 -13.18 0.37 -5.48
CA ARG A 87 -14.57 0.11 -5.16
C ARG A 87 -14.67 -1.14 -4.32
N PHE A 88 -15.19 -0.98 -3.12
CA PHE A 88 -15.42 -2.04 -2.13
C PHE A 88 -16.90 -2.41 -2.07
N TYR A 89 -17.16 -3.70 -1.90
CA TYR A 89 -18.49 -4.26 -1.64
C TYR A 89 -18.36 -5.26 -0.49
N ASN A 90 -19.09 -5.03 0.58
CA ASN A 90 -19.15 -5.90 1.74
C ASN A 90 -20.58 -6.39 1.93
N TYR A 91 -20.74 -7.70 1.87
CA TYR A 91 -22.02 -8.38 2.02
C TYR A 91 -21.99 -9.15 3.32
N GLY A 92 -22.77 -8.73 4.29
CA GLY A 92 -23.05 -9.44 5.52
C GLY A 92 -24.42 -10.10 5.48
N ASP A 93 -24.74 -10.85 6.52
CA ASP A 93 -26.07 -11.46 6.68
C ASP A 93 -27.16 -10.37 6.84
N THR A 94 -26.81 -9.28 7.49
CA THR A 94 -27.74 -8.19 7.84
C THR A 94 -27.41 -6.85 7.20
N TYR A 95 -26.28 -6.74 6.46
CA TYR A 95 -25.83 -5.48 5.88
C TYR A 95 -25.30 -5.62 4.45
N ARG A 96 -25.31 -4.51 3.72
CA ARG A 96 -24.69 -4.39 2.40
C ARG A 96 -24.05 -3.01 2.30
N HIS A 97 -22.73 -2.98 2.41
CA HIS A 97 -21.97 -1.74 2.31
C HIS A 97 -21.16 -1.71 1.03
N HIS A 98 -21.13 -0.55 0.40
CA HIS A 98 -20.25 -0.29 -0.73
C HIS A 98 -19.63 1.08 -0.58
N TYR A 99 -18.37 1.16 -0.92
CA TYR A 99 -17.58 2.36 -0.75
C TYR A 99 -16.67 2.57 -1.96
N THR A 100 -16.52 3.83 -2.39
CA THR A 100 -15.57 4.22 -3.43
C THR A 100 -14.56 5.16 -2.83
N ALA A 101 -13.27 4.86 -3.03
CA ALA A 101 -12.18 5.69 -2.56
C ALA A 101 -11.15 5.91 -3.66
N GLY A 102 -10.45 7.02 -3.59
CA GLY A 102 -9.31 7.34 -4.44
C GLY A 102 -8.06 7.58 -3.61
N ASN A 103 -6.92 7.13 -4.12
CA ASN A 103 -5.61 7.43 -3.58
C ASN A 103 -4.75 8.03 -4.68
N GLY A 104 -4.02 9.09 -4.33
CA GLY A 104 -3.04 9.74 -5.20
C GLY A 104 -1.71 9.88 -4.48
N VAL A 105 -0.61 9.63 -5.20
CA VAL A 105 0.76 9.76 -4.70
C VAL A 105 1.58 10.56 -5.70
N ALA A 106 2.39 11.48 -5.22
CA ALA A 106 3.35 12.20 -6.02
C ALA A 106 4.73 12.18 -5.36
N SER A 107 5.79 12.05 -6.15
CA SER A 107 7.16 12.18 -5.66
C SER A 107 8.07 12.88 -6.67
N ILE A 108 9.10 13.53 -6.13
CA ILE A 108 10.20 14.11 -6.90
C ILE A 108 11.49 13.67 -6.23
N ASP A 109 12.45 13.20 -7.05
CA ASP A 109 13.78 12.77 -6.61
C ASP A 109 14.85 13.54 -7.41
N ALA A 110 15.79 14.16 -6.70
CA ALA A 110 16.93 14.85 -7.27
C ALA A 110 18.25 14.19 -6.84
N TYR A 111 19.13 13.90 -7.80
CA TYR A 111 20.45 13.30 -7.62
C TYR A 111 21.53 14.30 -8.02
N LEU A 112 22.21 14.86 -7.02
CA LEU A 112 23.17 15.93 -7.19
C LEU A 112 24.55 15.48 -6.68
N GLY A 113 25.22 14.63 -7.46
CA GLY A 113 26.48 14.02 -7.09
C GLY A 113 26.36 13.12 -5.86
N ARG A 114 26.81 13.58 -4.69
CA ARG A 114 26.71 12.84 -3.43
C ARG A 114 25.40 13.07 -2.67
N TRP A 115 24.58 14.02 -3.12
CA TRP A 115 23.30 14.33 -2.53
C TRP A 115 22.18 13.61 -3.23
N THR A 116 21.24 13.10 -2.45
CA THR A 116 19.92 12.68 -2.93
C THR A 116 18.88 13.45 -2.13
N LEU A 117 18.01 14.15 -2.82
CA LEU A 117 16.89 14.90 -2.25
C LEU A 117 15.59 14.27 -2.76
N SER A 118 14.63 14.06 -1.87
CA SER A 118 13.34 13.50 -2.25
C SER A 118 12.21 14.28 -1.57
N ALA A 119 11.14 14.51 -2.29
CA ALA A 119 9.88 15.00 -1.76
C ALA A 119 8.76 14.02 -2.12
N TYR A 120 7.87 13.76 -1.19
CA TYR A 120 6.76 12.83 -1.31
C TYR A 120 5.50 13.42 -0.72
N ALA A 121 4.37 13.15 -1.37
CA ALA A 121 3.04 13.46 -0.85
C ALA A 121 2.03 12.40 -1.31
N ASP A 122 1.12 12.01 -0.43
CA ASP A 122 -0.08 11.26 -0.75
C ASP A 122 -1.31 11.89 -0.09
N ASN A 123 -2.50 11.50 -0.53
CA ASN A 123 -3.77 11.98 0.04
C ASN A 123 -4.37 11.03 1.09
N GLY A 124 -3.58 10.06 1.57
CA GLY A 124 -4.04 9.07 2.53
C GLY A 124 -4.70 7.86 1.90
N TRP A 125 -5.19 6.98 2.75
CA TRP A 125 -5.76 5.70 2.38
C TRP A 125 -7.12 5.49 3.03
N HIS A 126 -8.10 5.07 2.22
CA HIS A 126 -9.42 4.69 2.69
C HIS A 126 -9.65 3.19 2.46
N TRP A 127 -10.32 2.55 3.40
CA TRP A 127 -10.68 1.16 3.31
C TRP A 127 -12.02 0.89 3.99
N THR A 128 -12.66 -0.20 3.60
CA THR A 128 -13.85 -0.71 4.28
C THR A 128 -13.79 -2.24 4.34
N GLU A 129 -14.10 -2.78 5.49
CA GLU A 129 -14.13 -4.21 5.74
C GLU A 129 -15.28 -4.53 6.68
N GLY A 130 -16.23 -5.35 6.19
CA GLY A 130 -17.44 -5.65 6.93
C GLY A 130 -18.25 -4.39 7.23
N GLU A 131 -18.49 -4.16 8.50
CA GLU A 131 -19.19 -2.97 9.04
C GLU A 131 -18.23 -1.85 9.43
N HIS A 132 -16.95 -1.95 9.09
CA HIS A 132 -15.95 -0.94 9.40
C HIS A 132 -15.52 -0.16 8.17
N GLU A 133 -15.44 1.14 8.34
CA GLU A 133 -14.80 2.07 7.42
C GLU A 133 -13.61 2.72 8.11
N GLY A 134 -12.46 2.79 7.44
CA GLY A 134 -11.27 3.39 7.97
C GLY A 134 -10.62 4.37 6.98
N HIS A 135 -9.99 5.37 7.55
CA HIS A 135 -9.22 6.37 6.82
C HIS A 135 -7.91 6.65 7.55
N GLN A 136 -6.82 6.44 6.85
CA GLN A 136 -5.49 6.92 7.24
C GLN A 136 -5.24 8.26 6.56
N SER A 137 -4.77 9.26 7.29
CA SER A 137 -4.53 10.59 6.72
C SER A 137 -3.37 10.59 5.72
N TYR A 138 -3.30 11.70 4.99
CA TYR A 138 -2.21 11.96 4.06
C TYR A 138 -0.83 11.82 4.72
N ALA A 139 0.20 11.51 3.92
CA ALA A 139 1.59 11.58 4.32
C ALA A 139 2.35 12.55 3.40
N THR A 140 3.17 13.38 4.02
CA THR A 140 4.13 14.24 3.32
C THR A 140 5.47 14.11 3.98
N TYR A 141 6.55 14.05 3.18
CA TYR A 141 7.89 14.10 3.72
C TYR A 141 8.91 14.64 2.73
N LEU A 142 9.96 15.22 3.30
CA LEU A 142 11.16 15.62 2.62
C LEU A 142 12.33 14.80 3.14
N THR A 143 13.19 14.37 2.26
CA THR A 143 14.39 13.63 2.61
C THR A 143 15.59 14.26 1.94
N ALA A 144 16.66 14.47 2.70
CA ALA A 144 17.97 14.84 2.18
C ALA A 144 19.00 13.85 2.66
N SER A 145 19.75 13.22 1.76
CA SER A 145 20.82 12.31 2.14
C SER A 145 22.12 12.64 1.43
N TYR A 146 23.23 12.45 2.15
CA TYR A 146 24.58 12.66 1.68
C TYR A 146 25.41 11.41 1.82
N GLN A 147 26.06 10.99 0.72
CA GLN A 147 26.94 9.83 0.67
C GLN A 147 28.40 10.24 0.85
N LEU A 148 29.05 9.79 1.92
CA LEU A 148 30.47 10.00 2.20
C LEU A 148 31.21 8.67 2.24
N GLY A 149 31.70 8.22 1.09
CA GLY A 149 32.35 6.92 0.96
C GLY A 149 31.42 5.77 1.44
N ALA A 150 31.84 5.06 2.47
CA ALA A 150 31.06 3.98 3.08
C ALA A 150 29.96 4.47 4.03
N CYS A 151 29.90 5.77 4.31
CA CYS A 151 28.92 6.37 5.23
C CYS A 151 27.84 7.09 4.46
N ARG A 152 26.61 7.04 4.99
CA ARG A 152 25.47 7.83 4.51
C ARG A 152 24.80 8.50 5.70
N ILE A 153 24.58 9.79 5.59
CA ILE A 153 23.77 10.57 6.52
C ILE A 153 22.48 10.94 5.79
N ALA A 154 21.34 10.72 6.42
CA ALA A 154 20.05 11.12 5.86
C ALA A 154 19.24 11.87 6.92
N VAL A 155 18.63 12.96 6.52
CA VAL A 155 17.65 13.71 7.28
C VAL A 155 16.30 13.45 6.65
N PHE A 156 15.36 13.06 7.47
CA PHE A 156 13.97 12.81 7.10
C PHE A 156 13.09 13.79 7.85
N TRP A 157 12.28 14.56 7.15
CA TRP A 157 11.35 15.52 7.71
C TRP A 157 9.94 15.12 7.33
N GLN A 158 9.20 14.60 8.29
CA GLN A 158 7.83 14.12 8.11
C GLN A 158 6.84 15.21 8.46
N HIS A 159 5.80 15.34 7.66
CA HIS A 159 4.76 16.35 7.78
C HIS A 159 5.35 17.76 8.02
N PRO A 160 6.24 18.25 7.12
CA PRO A 160 6.77 19.59 7.25
C PRO A 160 5.62 20.59 7.28
N LEU A 161 5.66 21.51 8.23
CA LEU A 161 4.68 22.57 8.44
C LEU A 161 3.39 22.16 9.19
N ASP A 162 3.18 20.89 9.50
CA ASP A 162 2.02 20.43 10.27
C ASP A 162 2.38 20.15 11.73
N GLY A 163 1.74 20.83 12.67
CA GLY A 163 1.97 20.63 14.11
C GLY A 163 1.28 19.38 14.67
N THR A 164 0.20 18.94 14.05
CA THR A 164 -0.60 17.77 14.45
C THR A 164 -1.16 17.06 13.23
N VAL A 165 -1.11 15.74 13.24
CA VAL A 165 -1.63 14.92 12.15
C VAL A 165 -2.74 14.02 12.64
N ASN A 166 -3.90 14.10 12.02
CA ASN A 166 -4.96 13.11 12.19
C ASN A 166 -4.52 11.81 11.52
N SER A 167 -3.87 10.94 12.28
CA SER A 167 -3.23 9.75 11.71
C SER A 167 -4.23 8.69 11.27
N TYR A 168 -5.40 8.61 11.92
CA TYR A 168 -6.36 7.56 11.66
C TYR A 168 -7.78 7.96 12.09
N LYS A 169 -8.76 7.59 11.27
CA LYS A 169 -10.18 7.65 11.62
C LYS A 169 -10.82 6.32 11.27
N SER A 170 -11.69 5.81 12.12
CA SER A 170 -12.54 4.69 11.78
C SER A 170 -13.96 4.91 12.24
N LYS A 171 -14.91 4.30 11.53
CA LYS A 171 -16.34 4.40 11.80
C LYS A 171 -16.94 3.01 11.68
N VAL A 172 -17.84 2.68 12.61
CA VAL A 172 -18.68 1.50 12.52
C VAL A 172 -19.95 1.88 11.76
N LEU A 173 -20.27 1.12 10.71
CA LEU A 173 -21.42 1.33 9.82
C LEU A 173 -22.62 0.46 10.25
N ASN A 174 -22.77 0.19 11.53
CA ASN A 174 -23.85 -0.63 12.08
C ASN A 174 -25.01 0.26 12.54
N GLU A 175 -26.25 -0.19 12.29
CA GLU A 175 -27.45 0.57 12.68
C GLU A 175 -27.66 0.63 14.20
N MET A 176 -27.11 -0.36 14.94
CA MET A 176 -27.28 -0.48 16.38
C MET A 176 -26.14 0.14 17.18
N VAL A 177 -24.94 0.20 16.59
CA VAL A 177 -23.73 0.67 17.26
C VAL A 177 -23.09 1.80 16.47
N HIS A 178 -23.17 3.00 17.00
CA HIS A 178 -22.51 4.17 16.43
C HIS A 178 -21.18 4.42 17.14
N LYS A 179 -20.09 3.91 16.56
CA LYS A 179 -18.73 4.12 17.09
C LYS A 179 -17.88 4.84 16.06
N THR A 180 -17.28 5.93 16.49
CA THR A 180 -16.24 6.64 15.70
C THR A 180 -14.98 6.72 16.54
N LEU A 181 -13.86 6.31 15.97
CA LEU A 181 -12.54 6.49 16.53
C LEU A 181 -11.80 7.53 15.69
N SER A 182 -11.22 8.52 16.34
CA SER A 182 -10.30 9.48 15.73
C SER A 182 -9.00 9.48 16.53
N GLN A 183 -7.90 9.21 15.89
CA GLN A 183 -6.58 9.23 16.48
C GLN A 183 -5.79 10.40 15.90
N THR A 184 -5.26 11.25 16.77
CA THR A 184 -4.38 12.36 16.42
C THR A 184 -3.00 12.09 16.99
N SER A 185 -1.98 12.16 16.17
CA SER A 185 -0.57 12.00 16.58
C SER A 185 0.11 13.36 16.57
N CYS A 186 0.45 13.87 17.75
CA CYS A 186 1.19 15.14 17.88
C CYS A 186 2.70 14.94 17.67
N ASP A 187 3.19 13.74 17.91
CA ASP A 187 4.60 13.35 17.77
C ASP A 187 5.05 13.12 16.32
N ARG A 188 4.12 13.00 15.39
CA ARG A 188 4.39 12.80 13.96
C ARG A 188 4.26 14.06 13.11
N GLY A 189 3.68 15.11 13.65
CA GLY A 189 3.60 16.41 13.01
C GLY A 189 4.97 17.10 13.08
N ASN A 190 5.45 17.61 11.94
CA ASN A 190 6.72 18.33 11.86
C ASN A 190 7.93 17.56 12.46
N MET A 191 7.95 16.24 12.33
CA MET A 191 8.97 15.36 12.91
C MET A 191 10.23 15.36 12.03
N ILE A 192 11.39 15.60 12.67
CA ILE A 192 12.68 15.46 12.02
C ILE A 192 13.42 14.26 12.61
N ALA A 193 13.88 13.38 11.71
CA ALA A 193 14.72 12.23 12.08
C ALA A 193 16.04 12.27 11.32
N ILE A 194 17.11 11.86 11.99
CA ILE A 194 18.45 11.75 11.39
C ILE A 194 18.84 10.28 11.41
N ASN A 195 19.24 9.77 10.25
CA ASN A 195 19.73 8.40 10.10
C ASN A 195 21.20 8.44 9.67
N PHE A 196 22.03 7.66 10.37
CA PHE A 196 23.42 7.43 10.01
C PHE A 196 23.60 5.96 9.66
N THR A 197 24.08 5.70 8.46
CA THR A 197 24.38 4.34 7.98
C THR A 197 25.87 4.24 7.66
N TRP A 198 26.54 3.26 8.25
CA TRP A 198 27.91 2.93 7.93
C TRP A 198 27.99 1.48 7.39
N ARG A 199 28.44 1.33 6.14
CA ARG A 199 28.61 0.03 5.51
C ARG A 199 30.04 -0.44 5.68
N LEU A 200 30.26 -1.37 6.57
CA LEU A 200 31.52 -2.06 6.76
C LEU A 200 31.52 -3.30 5.84
N THR A 201 32.40 -3.31 4.85
CA THR A 201 32.60 -4.48 4.00
C THR A 201 34.02 -4.98 4.20
N LYS A 202 34.18 -6.19 4.75
CA LYS A 202 35.46 -6.89 4.84
C LYS A 202 35.34 -8.21 4.10
N GLY A 203 36.20 -8.45 3.10
CA GLY A 203 36.22 -9.68 2.33
C GLY A 203 36.37 -9.46 0.82
N ARG A 204 36.56 -10.56 0.08
CA ARG A 204 36.56 -10.53 -1.40
C ARG A 204 35.19 -10.03 -1.86
N LYS A 205 35.18 -9.02 -2.76
CA LYS A 205 33.96 -8.69 -3.51
C LYS A 205 33.63 -9.91 -4.36
N TYR A 206 32.66 -10.70 -3.91
CA TYR A 206 32.00 -11.62 -4.81
C TYR A 206 31.16 -10.75 -5.74
N GLU A 207 31.51 -10.69 -7.00
CA GLU A 207 30.52 -10.30 -8.01
C GLU A 207 29.35 -11.27 -7.82
N PRO A 208 28.12 -10.75 -7.58
CA PRO A 208 26.98 -11.64 -7.55
C PRO A 208 26.99 -12.34 -8.91
N ILE A 209 27.22 -13.64 -8.93
CA ILE A 209 26.98 -14.45 -10.10
C ILE A 209 25.58 -14.04 -10.51
N GLN A 210 25.47 -13.30 -11.62
CA GLN A 210 24.16 -13.02 -12.21
C GLN A 210 23.57 -14.41 -12.38
N ARG A 211 22.63 -14.76 -11.50
CA ARG A 211 21.83 -15.94 -11.73
C ARG A 211 21.29 -15.73 -13.12
N GLN A 212 21.87 -16.44 -14.08
CA GLN A 212 21.30 -16.50 -15.41
C GLN A 212 19.84 -16.79 -15.13
N LYS A 213 18.98 -15.80 -15.38
CA LYS A 213 17.54 -16.06 -15.42
C LYS A 213 17.46 -17.25 -16.32
N ARG A 214 17.22 -18.44 -15.78
CA ARG A 214 16.92 -19.61 -16.58
C ARG A 214 15.88 -19.10 -17.55
N LYS A 215 16.27 -18.93 -18.80
CA LYS A 215 15.32 -18.70 -19.90
C LYS A 215 14.25 -19.71 -19.66
N GLY A 216 13.05 -19.24 -19.45
CA GLY A 216 11.94 -19.95 -18.89
C GLY A 216 11.99 -21.42 -19.25
N ASN A 217 11.79 -22.26 -18.25
CA ASN A 217 11.87 -23.70 -18.39
C ASN A 217 11.10 -24.08 -19.66
N THR A 218 11.79 -24.22 -20.78
CA THR A 218 11.25 -24.76 -22.03
C THR A 218 11.20 -26.27 -21.96
N ASP A 219 11.53 -26.82 -20.80
CA ASP A 219 11.30 -28.19 -20.47
C ASP A 219 9.78 -28.41 -20.37
N ASN A 220 9.21 -28.87 -21.45
CA ASN A 220 7.80 -29.23 -21.55
C ASN A 220 7.46 -30.45 -20.66
N GLY A 221 8.31 -30.75 -19.70
CA GLY A 221 8.14 -31.85 -18.77
C GLY A 221 8.15 -33.21 -19.47
N ILE A 222 7.60 -34.18 -18.81
CA ILE A 222 7.58 -35.60 -19.16
C ILE A 222 6.92 -35.91 -20.52
N LEU A 223 6.19 -34.98 -21.11
CA LEU A 223 5.45 -35.22 -22.35
C LEU A 223 6.29 -35.09 -23.64
N SER A 224 7.50 -34.58 -23.55
CA SER A 224 8.42 -34.47 -24.73
C SER A 224 9.30 -35.72 -24.95
N ALA A 225 9.18 -36.72 -24.12
CA ALA A 225 10.04 -37.93 -24.14
C ALA A 225 9.31 -39.18 -24.66
N ILE A 226 8.18 -39.05 -25.33
CA ILE A 226 7.52 -40.18 -25.97
C ILE A 226 7.77 -40.07 -27.49
N PRO A 227 8.45 -41.04 -28.11
CA PRO A 227 8.73 -41.02 -29.53
C PRO A 227 7.47 -41.22 -30.37
#